data_67427e42494f488b6ca5d4268a8c86ae
#
_entry.id   67427e42494f488b6ca5d4268a8c86ae
#
_cell.length_a   1.000
_cell.length_b   1.000
_cell.length_c   1.000
_cell.angle_alpha   90.00
_cell.angle_beta   90.00
_cell.angle_gamma   90.00
#
_symmetry.space_group_name_H-M   'P 1'
#
loop_
_entity.id
_entity.type
_entity.pdbx_description
1 polymer ?
#
loop_
_entity_poly.entity_id
_entity_poly.type
_entity_poly.pdbx_seq_one_letter_code
_entity_poly.pdbx_strand_id
1 'polypeptide(L)'
;MSLICVDNLSKTFRVSRRSSGLKAALRSFVKRDYTYVNAVDNISFNINEGEIVGYIGPNGAGKSTTIKMLSGILLPSSGKINVDGLNPSADRKKYVKRIGVVFGQRSQLEWDIPAEDTFDLLRDIYSLDEDEYLKTKNELVKLLEIEEIIKKPVRTHSLGERMRCELCASLLHKPKILFLDEPTIGLDAKSKVIVRNFIEKINKKNHVTVILTTHDMSDIEALAKRIILIGKGKILYDGAIDSLKKKYGSYKTVSIITGDRIGDIEFNGIVKRKFCDGVYKFVIDTNIITISSFINYVSNSYNLEDLDVDNETIDDIILKLYEDYNVWKSILLILSLDALRICNIEVLL
;
A
#
# COMPACT_ATOMS: atom_id res chain seq x y z
N MET A 1 -20.57 -11.98 -6.72
CA MET A 1 -21.36 -11.12 -5.82
C MET A 1 -20.40 -10.20 -5.06
N SER A 2 -20.83 -8.97 -4.80
CA SER A 2 -20.00 -8.04 -4.01
C SER A 2 -19.97 -8.50 -2.56
N LEU A 3 -18.77 -8.77 -2.03
CA LEU A 3 -18.55 -9.20 -0.65
C LEU A 3 -18.37 -8.00 0.28
N ILE A 4 -17.72 -6.95 -0.21
CA ILE A 4 -17.49 -5.70 0.52
C ILE A 4 -18.15 -4.57 -0.28
N CYS A 5 -19.04 -3.84 0.37
CA CYS A 5 -19.71 -2.67 -0.19
C CYS A 5 -19.46 -1.46 0.72
N VAL A 6 -18.87 -0.42 0.16
CA VAL A 6 -18.60 0.85 0.83
C VAL A 6 -19.38 1.94 0.11
N ASP A 7 -20.17 2.71 0.83
CA ASP A 7 -21.02 3.74 0.27
C ASP A 7 -20.86 5.07 1.02
N ASN A 8 -20.39 6.09 0.30
CA ASN A 8 -20.21 7.48 0.77
C ASN A 8 -19.45 7.58 2.11
N LEU A 9 -18.43 6.71 2.28
CA LEU A 9 -17.71 6.58 3.54
C LEU A 9 -16.82 7.77 3.81
N SER A 10 -16.93 8.35 5.01
CA SER A 10 -16.08 9.47 5.43
C SER A 10 -15.59 9.30 6.86
N LYS A 11 -14.38 9.81 7.12
CA LYS A 11 -13.80 9.90 8.45
C LYS A 11 -13.12 11.23 8.67
N THR A 12 -13.66 11.98 9.62
CA THR A 12 -13.10 13.26 10.07
C THR A 12 -12.55 13.10 11.48
N PHE A 13 -11.32 13.54 11.71
CA PHE A 13 -10.70 13.62 13.02
C PHE A 13 -10.73 15.04 13.52
N ARG A 14 -11.02 15.18 14.81
CA ARG A 14 -10.94 16.45 15.53
C ARG A 14 -9.58 16.54 16.23
N VAL A 15 -8.72 17.42 15.77
CA VAL A 15 -7.36 17.60 16.30
C VAL A 15 -7.30 18.92 17.05
N SER A 16 -6.84 18.92 18.31
CA SER A 16 -6.66 20.15 19.06
C SER A 16 -5.43 20.91 18.57
N ARG A 17 -5.58 22.18 18.23
CA ARG A 17 -4.47 23.05 17.84
C ARG A 17 -3.73 23.48 19.11
N ARG A 18 -2.53 22.94 19.34
CA ARG A 18 -1.66 23.42 20.41
C ARG A 18 -0.83 24.57 19.86
N SER A 19 -1.02 25.76 20.39
CA SER A 19 -0.10 26.88 20.19
C SER A 19 1.03 26.79 21.23
N SER A 20 2.25 27.06 20.83
CA SER A 20 3.43 27.04 21.71
C SER A 20 3.46 28.31 22.60
N GLY A 21 3.80 28.13 23.90
CA GLY A 21 4.01 29.21 24.87
C GLY A 21 3.10 29.12 26.08
N LEU A 22 3.60 29.58 27.26
CA LEU A 22 2.91 29.51 28.55
C LEU A 22 1.54 30.24 28.54
N LYS A 23 1.46 31.39 27.86
CA LYS A 23 0.19 32.15 27.71
C LYS A 23 -0.84 31.38 26.87
N ALA A 24 -0.39 30.64 25.86
CA ALA A 24 -1.24 29.81 25.03
C ALA A 24 -1.72 28.54 25.77
N ALA A 25 -0.87 28.00 26.63
CA ALA A 25 -1.24 26.88 27.52
C ALA A 25 -2.35 27.25 28.48
N LEU A 26 -2.25 28.43 29.15
CA LEU A 26 -3.31 28.95 30.03
C LEU A 26 -4.61 29.23 29.27
N ARG A 27 -4.53 29.78 28.06
CA ARG A 27 -5.71 30.03 27.21
C ARG A 27 -6.39 28.75 26.73
N SER A 28 -5.63 27.67 26.56
CA SER A 28 -6.15 26.34 26.13
C SER A 28 -7.01 25.67 27.20
N PHE A 29 -6.90 26.05 28.47
CA PHE A 29 -7.78 25.57 29.54
C PHE A 29 -9.20 26.15 29.44
N VAL A 30 -9.32 27.38 28.87
CA VAL A 30 -10.62 28.10 28.78
C VAL A 30 -11.26 27.90 27.38
N LYS A 31 -10.45 27.89 26.31
CA LYS A 31 -10.94 27.72 24.93
C LYS A 31 -9.97 26.89 24.12
N ARG A 32 -10.42 25.72 23.71
CA ARG A 32 -9.65 24.79 22.83
C ARG A 32 -10.05 25.07 21.40
N ASP A 33 -9.08 25.46 20.58
CA ASP A 33 -9.27 25.54 19.14
C ASP A 33 -9.06 24.17 18.51
N TYR A 34 -9.97 23.77 17.63
CA TYR A 34 -9.94 22.49 16.97
C TYR A 34 -9.81 22.66 15.46
N THR A 35 -9.00 21.82 14.86
CA THR A 35 -8.94 21.67 13.41
C THR A 35 -9.58 20.30 13.05
N TYR A 36 -10.38 20.28 12.00
CA TYR A 36 -10.98 19.07 11.49
C TYR A 36 -10.15 18.58 10.29
N VAL A 37 -9.73 17.32 10.34
CA VAL A 37 -8.94 16.68 9.28
C VAL A 37 -9.78 15.57 8.69
N ASN A 38 -10.16 15.69 7.42
CA ASN A 38 -10.85 14.66 6.67
C ASN A 38 -9.83 13.64 6.20
N ALA A 39 -9.65 12.55 6.95
CA ALA A 39 -8.74 11.48 6.58
C ALA A 39 -9.29 10.60 5.46
N VAL A 40 -10.61 10.48 5.38
CA VAL A 40 -11.36 9.81 4.31
C VAL A 40 -12.56 10.70 3.99
N ASP A 41 -12.79 10.96 2.71
CA ASP A 41 -13.78 11.94 2.23
C ASP A 41 -14.62 11.33 1.11
N ASN A 42 -15.81 10.86 1.49
CA ASN A 42 -16.86 10.39 0.58
C ASN A 42 -16.40 9.33 -0.45
N ILE A 43 -15.78 8.25 0.03
CA ILE A 43 -15.35 7.16 -0.84
C ILE A 43 -16.43 6.09 -0.99
N SER A 44 -16.59 5.56 -2.20
CA SER A 44 -17.48 4.45 -2.50
C SER A 44 -16.79 3.45 -3.41
N PHE A 45 -16.83 2.17 -3.06
CA PHE A 45 -16.29 1.08 -3.87
C PHE A 45 -16.88 -0.26 -3.45
N ASN A 46 -16.75 -1.26 -4.32
CA ASN A 46 -17.17 -2.62 -4.07
C ASN A 46 -16.03 -3.59 -4.33
N ILE A 47 -15.93 -4.68 -3.56
CA ILE A 47 -14.96 -5.75 -3.78
C ILE A 47 -15.72 -7.07 -3.84
N ASN A 48 -15.43 -7.88 -4.86
CA ASN A 48 -16.04 -9.18 -5.04
C ASN A 48 -15.31 -10.27 -4.22
N GLU A 49 -16.04 -11.36 -3.98
CA GLU A 49 -15.46 -12.53 -3.31
C GLU A 49 -14.29 -13.10 -4.12
N GLY A 50 -13.21 -13.47 -3.44
CA GLY A 50 -11.99 -14.01 -4.05
C GLY A 50 -11.11 -13.00 -4.79
N GLU A 51 -11.42 -11.69 -4.78
CA GLU A 51 -10.53 -10.67 -5.35
C GLU A 51 -9.32 -10.42 -4.44
N ILE A 52 -8.16 -10.19 -5.04
CA ILE A 52 -7.02 -9.50 -4.40
C ILE A 52 -7.01 -8.07 -4.92
N VAL A 53 -7.21 -7.11 -4.04
CA VAL A 53 -7.25 -5.68 -4.37
C VAL A 53 -6.11 -4.94 -3.69
N GLY A 54 -5.30 -4.23 -4.49
CA GLY A 54 -4.32 -3.29 -3.99
C GLY A 54 -4.99 -1.97 -3.60
N TYR A 55 -4.92 -1.59 -2.33
CA TYR A 55 -5.42 -0.29 -1.84
C TYR A 55 -4.23 0.63 -1.58
N ILE A 56 -3.90 1.45 -2.55
CA ILE A 56 -2.63 2.17 -2.63
C ILE A 56 -2.80 3.69 -2.53
N GLY A 57 -1.75 4.36 -2.09
CA GLY A 57 -1.77 5.82 -1.93
C GLY A 57 -0.55 6.31 -1.15
N PRO A 58 -0.22 7.60 -1.18
CA PRO A 58 0.88 8.16 -0.40
C PRO A 58 0.60 8.11 1.11
N ASN A 59 1.63 8.39 1.90
CA ASN A 59 1.47 8.51 3.35
C ASN A 59 0.47 9.63 3.68
N GLY A 60 -0.44 9.34 4.61
CA GLY A 60 -1.52 10.28 4.97
C GLY A 60 -2.71 10.31 4.00
N ALA A 61 -2.72 9.52 2.93
CA ALA A 61 -3.85 9.46 1.97
C ALA A 61 -5.15 8.89 2.55
N GLY A 62 -5.10 8.20 3.71
CA GLY A 62 -6.26 7.60 4.35
C GLY A 62 -6.30 6.06 4.32
N LYS A 63 -5.27 5.38 3.78
CA LYS A 63 -5.21 3.91 3.66
C LYS A 63 -5.53 3.18 4.96
N SER A 64 -4.66 3.31 5.95
CA SER A 64 -4.83 2.62 7.26
C SER A 64 -6.08 3.07 8.00
N THR A 65 -6.58 4.31 7.76
CA THR A 65 -7.87 4.76 8.30
C THR A 65 -9.02 3.96 7.70
N THR A 66 -9.00 3.75 6.38
CA THR A 66 -10.01 2.95 5.67
C THR A 66 -9.96 1.49 6.14
N ILE A 67 -8.77 0.87 6.20
CA ILE A 67 -8.63 -0.50 6.71
C ILE A 67 -9.15 -0.62 8.14
N LYS A 68 -8.88 0.35 9.02
CA LYS A 68 -9.41 0.35 10.39
C LYS A 68 -10.93 0.48 10.45
N MET A 69 -11.55 1.21 9.53
CA MET A 69 -13.01 1.27 9.43
C MET A 69 -13.58 -0.05 8.88
N LEU A 70 -12.98 -0.60 7.83
CA LEU A 70 -13.37 -1.90 7.27
C LEU A 70 -13.20 -3.04 8.28
N SER A 71 -12.14 -3.05 9.08
CA SER A 71 -11.93 -4.06 10.14
C SER A 71 -12.77 -3.84 11.41
N GLY A 72 -13.60 -2.78 11.44
CA GLY A 72 -14.45 -2.44 12.58
C GLY A 72 -13.72 -1.91 13.82
N ILE A 73 -12.44 -1.53 13.68
CA ILE A 73 -11.65 -0.90 14.77
C ILE A 73 -12.02 0.57 14.93
N LEU A 74 -12.38 1.22 13.81
CA LEU A 74 -12.69 2.64 13.79
C LEU A 74 -14.10 2.87 13.25
N LEU A 75 -14.90 3.68 13.95
CA LEU A 75 -16.22 4.08 13.49
C LEU A 75 -16.09 5.16 12.40
N PRO A 76 -16.81 5.04 11.27
CA PRO A 76 -16.93 6.11 10.29
C PRO A 76 -17.63 7.34 10.89
N SER A 77 -17.35 8.51 10.32
CA SER A 77 -18.10 9.74 10.65
C SER A 77 -19.42 9.83 9.89
N SER A 78 -19.44 9.27 8.66
CA SER A 78 -20.65 9.14 7.83
C SER A 78 -20.44 8.03 6.80
N GLY A 79 -21.52 7.67 6.08
CA GLY A 79 -21.53 6.60 5.08
C GLY A 79 -21.85 5.23 5.68
N LYS A 80 -21.78 4.21 4.82
CA LYS A 80 -22.15 2.83 5.18
C LYS A 80 -21.07 1.86 4.74
N ILE A 81 -20.89 0.82 5.55
CA ILE A 81 -20.02 -0.34 5.24
C ILE A 81 -20.87 -1.60 5.44
N ASN A 82 -20.90 -2.42 4.42
CA ASN A 82 -21.46 -3.77 4.48
C ASN A 82 -20.40 -4.76 4.00
N VAL A 83 -20.10 -5.74 4.83
CA VAL A 83 -19.11 -6.79 4.55
C VAL A 83 -19.76 -8.15 4.82
N ASP A 84 -19.91 -8.97 3.80
CA ASP A 84 -20.58 -10.29 3.87
C ASP A 84 -21.95 -10.20 4.59
N GLY A 85 -22.73 -9.15 4.27
CA GLY A 85 -24.04 -8.89 4.89
C GLY A 85 -23.99 -8.31 6.30
N LEU A 86 -22.80 -8.05 6.88
CA LEU A 86 -22.63 -7.55 8.24
C LEU A 86 -22.12 -6.10 8.25
N ASN A 87 -22.53 -5.33 9.25
CA ASN A 87 -21.91 -4.06 9.57
C ASN A 87 -20.74 -4.28 10.53
N PRO A 88 -19.50 -3.86 10.19
CA PRO A 88 -18.30 -4.10 11.00
C PRO A 88 -18.41 -3.66 12.47
N SER A 89 -19.18 -2.61 12.72
CA SER A 89 -19.32 -2.02 14.06
C SER A 89 -20.51 -2.57 14.82
N ALA A 90 -21.66 -2.72 14.16
CA ALA A 90 -22.90 -3.19 14.79
C ALA A 90 -22.87 -4.70 15.05
N ASP A 91 -22.31 -5.47 14.11
CA ASP A 91 -22.30 -6.94 14.15
C ASP A 91 -20.94 -7.50 14.64
N ARG A 92 -20.18 -6.73 15.43
CA ARG A 92 -18.77 -6.98 15.73
C ARG A 92 -18.42 -8.42 16.07
N LYS A 93 -19.16 -9.06 17.00
CA LYS A 93 -18.88 -10.45 17.44
C LYS A 93 -18.95 -11.47 16.29
N LYS A 94 -19.90 -11.30 15.37
CA LYS A 94 -20.04 -12.15 14.18
C LYS A 94 -19.02 -11.78 13.13
N TYR A 95 -18.74 -10.48 13.00
CA TYR A 95 -17.86 -9.93 11.98
C TYR A 95 -16.42 -10.35 12.17
N VAL A 96 -15.86 -10.26 13.38
CA VAL A 96 -14.45 -10.60 13.65
C VAL A 96 -14.11 -12.06 13.34
N LYS A 97 -15.09 -12.96 13.36
CA LYS A 97 -14.92 -14.36 12.95
C LYS A 97 -14.80 -14.55 11.43
N ARG A 98 -15.13 -13.54 10.66
CA ARG A 98 -15.11 -13.56 9.18
C ARG A 98 -13.87 -12.91 8.58
N ILE A 99 -13.10 -12.18 9.38
CA ILE A 99 -11.97 -11.40 8.92
C ILE A 99 -10.68 -11.81 9.63
N GLY A 100 -9.58 -11.83 8.88
CA GLY A 100 -8.21 -11.78 9.39
C GLY A 100 -7.66 -10.37 9.15
N VAL A 101 -6.86 -9.87 10.08
CA VAL A 101 -6.24 -8.54 9.95
C VAL A 101 -4.79 -8.62 10.37
N VAL A 102 -3.89 -8.12 9.54
CA VAL A 102 -2.47 -7.98 9.86
C VAL A 102 -2.06 -6.53 9.68
N PHE A 103 -1.53 -5.91 10.74
CA PHE A 103 -0.98 -4.56 10.72
C PHE A 103 0.55 -4.63 10.79
N GLY A 104 1.26 -4.10 9.81
CA GLY A 104 2.71 -4.19 9.73
C GLY A 104 3.47 -3.64 10.95
N GLN A 105 2.87 -2.67 11.64
CA GLN A 105 3.48 -2.02 12.82
C GLN A 105 2.91 -2.48 14.18
N ARG A 106 1.93 -3.37 14.21
CA ARG A 106 1.32 -3.87 15.44
C ARG A 106 1.26 -5.38 15.41
N SER A 107 1.77 -6.00 16.46
CA SER A 107 1.70 -7.44 16.64
C SER A 107 0.43 -7.84 17.39
N GLN A 108 -0.19 -8.93 16.94
CA GLN A 108 -1.19 -9.67 17.72
C GLN A 108 -0.57 -10.82 18.51
N LEU A 109 0.72 -11.11 18.25
CA LEU A 109 1.48 -12.13 18.97
C LEU A 109 2.02 -11.57 20.27
N GLU A 110 1.98 -12.38 21.31
CA GLU A 110 2.55 -12.04 22.61
C GLU A 110 4.07 -12.09 22.57
N TRP A 111 4.72 -11.01 23.02
CA TRP A 111 6.15 -10.75 22.79
C TRP A 111 7.10 -11.73 23.47
N ASP A 112 6.76 -12.15 24.69
CA ASP A 112 7.67 -12.90 25.56
C ASP A 112 7.47 -14.43 25.53
N ILE A 113 6.46 -14.92 24.82
CA ILE A 113 6.15 -16.35 24.68
C ILE A 113 6.32 -16.84 23.25
N PRO A 114 6.43 -18.16 23.01
CA PRO A 114 6.40 -18.75 21.69
C PRO A 114 5.15 -18.36 20.90
N ALA A 115 5.28 -18.22 19.57
CA ALA A 115 4.14 -17.88 18.74
C ALA A 115 3.03 -18.96 18.80
N GLU A 116 3.40 -20.23 18.97
CA GLU A 116 2.44 -21.33 19.09
C GLU A 116 1.53 -21.19 20.31
N ASP A 117 2.01 -20.66 21.43
CA ASP A 117 1.19 -20.39 22.62
C ASP A 117 0.11 -19.34 22.33
N THR A 118 0.48 -18.31 21.52
CA THR A 118 -0.50 -17.33 21.04
C THR A 118 -1.51 -17.98 20.08
N PHE A 119 -1.09 -18.92 19.24
CA PHE A 119 -2.00 -19.66 18.35
C PHE A 119 -3.03 -20.49 19.16
N ASP A 120 -2.59 -21.16 20.21
CA ASP A 120 -3.47 -21.91 21.09
C ASP A 120 -4.46 -21.00 21.83
N LEU A 121 -4.00 -19.82 22.31
CA LEU A 121 -4.89 -18.79 22.84
C LEU A 121 -5.95 -18.34 21.84
N LEU A 122 -5.56 -18.14 20.57
CA LEU A 122 -6.50 -17.77 19.52
C LEU A 122 -7.50 -18.88 19.21
N ARG A 123 -7.11 -20.16 19.26
CA ARG A 123 -8.04 -21.29 19.19
C ARG A 123 -9.15 -21.14 20.22
N ASP A 124 -8.79 -20.85 21.46
CA ASP A 124 -9.76 -20.72 22.56
C ASP A 124 -10.63 -19.48 22.40
N ILE A 125 -10.06 -18.33 22.03
CA ILE A 125 -10.79 -17.07 21.77
C ILE A 125 -11.83 -17.25 20.66
N TYR A 126 -11.47 -17.93 19.56
CA TYR A 126 -12.38 -18.17 18.44
C TYR A 126 -13.26 -19.41 18.65
N SER A 127 -13.01 -20.20 19.73
CA SER A 127 -13.71 -21.46 20.05
C SER A 127 -13.65 -22.44 18.88
N LEU A 128 -12.42 -22.66 18.37
CA LEU A 128 -12.17 -23.56 17.24
C LEU A 128 -12.18 -25.02 17.73
N ASP A 129 -12.69 -25.92 16.87
CA ASP A 129 -12.55 -27.37 17.09
C ASP A 129 -11.07 -27.76 17.06
N GLU A 130 -10.65 -28.65 17.97
CA GLU A 130 -9.24 -29.02 18.14
C GLU A 130 -8.65 -29.67 16.89
N ASP A 131 -9.36 -30.66 16.31
CA ASP A 131 -8.85 -31.39 15.13
C ASP A 131 -8.76 -30.48 13.92
N GLU A 132 -9.76 -29.61 13.74
CA GLU A 132 -9.78 -28.62 12.66
C GLU A 132 -8.70 -27.58 12.84
N TYR A 133 -8.48 -27.10 14.08
CA TYR A 133 -7.40 -26.18 14.41
C TYR A 133 -6.03 -26.77 14.11
N LEU A 134 -5.74 -27.97 14.60
CA LEU A 134 -4.45 -28.65 14.37
C LEU A 134 -4.16 -28.86 12.89
N LYS A 135 -5.17 -29.30 12.13
CA LYS A 135 -5.05 -29.43 10.68
C LYS A 135 -4.71 -28.11 10.00
N THR A 136 -5.41 -27.03 10.38
CA THR A 136 -5.22 -25.69 9.80
C THR A 136 -3.87 -25.12 10.20
N LYS A 137 -3.49 -25.21 11.48
CA LYS A 137 -2.20 -24.76 12.01
C LYS A 137 -1.05 -25.45 11.25
N ASN A 138 -1.08 -26.79 11.13
CA ASN A 138 -0.02 -27.54 10.45
C ASN A 138 0.10 -27.16 8.97
N GLU A 139 -1.03 -26.95 8.27
CA GLU A 139 -1.02 -26.49 6.89
C GLU A 139 -0.40 -25.09 6.75
N LEU A 140 -0.84 -24.14 7.57
CA LEU A 140 -0.35 -22.75 7.53
C LEU A 140 1.13 -22.65 7.91
N VAL A 141 1.53 -23.36 8.97
CA VAL A 141 2.91 -23.41 9.46
C VAL A 141 3.85 -23.89 8.35
N LYS A 142 3.47 -24.97 7.65
CA LYS A 142 4.25 -25.53 6.52
C LYS A 142 4.29 -24.55 5.34
N LEU A 143 3.17 -23.93 4.98
CA LEU A 143 3.11 -22.98 3.86
C LEU A 143 3.93 -21.71 4.10
N LEU A 144 4.07 -21.30 5.35
CA LEU A 144 4.81 -20.11 5.78
C LEU A 144 6.27 -20.42 6.16
N GLU A 145 6.68 -21.70 6.16
CA GLU A 145 8.03 -22.14 6.54
C GLU A 145 8.43 -21.66 7.95
N ILE A 146 7.56 -21.89 8.96
CA ILE A 146 7.74 -21.40 10.33
C ILE A 146 7.77 -22.51 11.39
N GLU A 147 7.99 -23.79 11.03
CA GLU A 147 7.94 -24.95 11.92
C GLU A 147 8.85 -24.81 13.14
N GLU A 148 10.07 -24.32 12.94
CA GLU A 148 11.05 -24.13 14.01
C GLU A 148 10.97 -22.74 14.65
N ILE A 149 10.30 -21.79 13.95
CA ILE A 149 10.18 -20.40 14.40
C ILE A 149 9.12 -20.29 15.50
N ILE A 150 7.97 -20.95 15.34
CA ILE A 150 6.82 -20.84 16.25
C ILE A 150 7.13 -21.31 17.68
N LYS A 151 8.14 -22.15 17.87
CA LYS A 151 8.59 -22.68 19.16
C LYS A 151 9.43 -21.71 19.98
N LYS A 152 9.84 -20.58 19.37
CA LYS A 152 10.71 -19.58 20.00
C LYS A 152 9.90 -18.36 20.43
N PRO A 153 10.31 -17.66 21.51
CA PRO A 153 9.67 -16.40 21.90
C PRO A 153 9.67 -15.38 20.76
N VAL A 154 8.54 -14.69 20.53
CA VAL A 154 8.35 -13.75 19.43
C VAL A 154 9.40 -12.64 19.39
N ARG A 155 9.88 -12.19 20.55
CA ARG A 155 10.97 -11.18 20.65
C ARG A 155 12.28 -11.57 19.96
N THR A 156 12.51 -12.86 19.70
CA THR A 156 13.71 -13.37 19.06
C THR A 156 13.56 -13.49 17.52
N HIS A 157 12.36 -13.27 17.01
CA HIS A 157 12.09 -13.38 15.59
C HIS A 157 12.60 -12.15 14.83
N SER A 158 13.16 -12.38 13.66
CA SER A 158 13.33 -11.33 12.66
C SER A 158 11.98 -10.75 12.25
N LEU A 159 11.99 -9.59 11.61
CA LEU A 159 10.76 -8.96 11.12
C LEU A 159 9.98 -9.87 10.15
N GLY A 160 10.70 -10.56 9.25
CA GLY A 160 10.11 -11.50 8.30
C GLY A 160 9.53 -12.74 8.97
N GLU A 161 10.21 -13.32 9.95
CA GLU A 161 9.71 -14.44 10.75
C GLU A 161 8.46 -14.04 11.53
N ARG A 162 8.49 -12.88 12.18
CA ARG A 162 7.33 -12.36 12.90
C ARG A 162 6.13 -12.15 11.98
N MET A 163 6.33 -11.53 10.80
CA MET A 163 5.26 -11.31 9.85
C MET A 163 4.63 -12.62 9.37
N ARG A 164 5.43 -13.67 9.15
CA ARG A 164 4.92 -15.00 8.77
C ARG A 164 4.10 -15.63 9.89
N CYS A 165 4.49 -15.46 11.16
CA CYS A 165 3.70 -15.89 12.31
C CYS A 165 2.39 -15.07 12.46
N GLU A 166 2.42 -13.74 12.19
CA GLU A 166 1.23 -12.88 12.18
C GLU A 166 0.21 -13.34 11.12
N LEU A 167 0.68 -13.67 9.92
CA LEU A 167 -0.17 -14.22 8.85
C LEU A 167 -0.79 -15.55 9.27
N CYS A 168 -0.01 -16.45 9.88
CA CYS A 168 -0.52 -17.71 10.43
C CYS A 168 -1.64 -17.44 11.42
N ALA A 169 -1.38 -16.63 12.46
CA ALA A 169 -2.34 -16.27 13.50
C ALA A 169 -3.65 -15.71 12.94
N SER A 170 -3.56 -14.84 11.92
CA SER A 170 -4.72 -14.17 11.30
C SER A 170 -5.63 -15.12 10.50
N LEU A 171 -5.17 -16.34 10.20
CA LEU A 171 -5.87 -17.31 9.35
C LEU A 171 -6.30 -18.59 10.04
N LEU A 172 -5.95 -18.80 11.33
CA LEU A 172 -6.30 -20.01 12.09
C LEU A 172 -7.80 -20.28 12.14
N HIS A 173 -8.61 -19.22 12.19
CA HIS A 173 -10.08 -19.29 12.22
C HIS A 173 -10.75 -19.30 10.86
N LYS A 174 -9.96 -19.48 9.77
CA LYS A 174 -10.41 -19.56 8.37
C LYS A 174 -11.31 -18.40 7.94
N PRO A 175 -10.82 -17.15 8.03
CA PRO A 175 -11.61 -15.99 7.63
C PRO A 175 -11.89 -15.99 6.12
N LYS A 176 -12.99 -15.37 5.71
CA LYS A 176 -13.31 -15.13 4.29
C LYS A 176 -12.53 -13.95 3.70
N ILE A 177 -12.11 -13.02 4.54
CA ILE A 177 -11.49 -11.75 4.16
C ILE A 177 -10.21 -11.56 4.95
N LEU A 178 -9.15 -11.14 4.28
CA LEU A 178 -7.86 -10.79 4.88
C LEU A 178 -7.50 -9.35 4.56
N PHE A 179 -7.36 -8.53 5.60
CA PHE A 179 -6.85 -7.17 5.51
C PHE A 179 -5.37 -7.16 5.87
N LEU A 180 -4.53 -6.69 4.95
CA LEU A 180 -3.09 -6.62 5.09
C LEU A 180 -2.64 -5.15 4.97
N ASP A 181 -2.22 -4.55 6.08
CA ASP A 181 -1.73 -3.17 6.10
C ASP A 181 -0.19 -3.18 6.14
N GLU A 182 0.42 -3.01 4.97
CA GLU A 182 1.88 -3.00 4.72
C GLU A 182 2.61 -4.29 5.17
N PRO A 183 2.17 -5.50 4.73
CA PRO A 183 2.69 -6.77 5.25
C PRO A 183 4.12 -7.10 4.83
N THR A 184 4.68 -6.38 3.88
CA THR A 184 6.03 -6.63 3.31
C THR A 184 7.04 -5.56 3.66
N ILE A 185 6.61 -4.54 4.43
CA ILE A 185 7.48 -3.42 4.82
C ILE A 185 8.68 -3.90 5.63
N GLY A 186 9.90 -3.53 5.20
CA GLY A 186 11.13 -3.85 5.90
C GLY A 186 11.54 -5.33 5.87
N LEU A 187 10.83 -6.19 5.10
CA LEU A 187 11.21 -7.57 4.92
C LEU A 187 12.38 -7.72 3.93
N ASP A 188 13.20 -8.73 4.16
CA ASP A 188 14.20 -9.19 3.18
C ASP A 188 13.55 -9.82 1.95
N ALA A 189 14.30 -9.94 0.85
CA ALA A 189 13.80 -10.44 -0.42
C ALA A 189 13.20 -11.86 -0.32
N LYS A 190 13.80 -12.76 0.48
CA LYS A 190 13.30 -14.12 0.68
C LYS A 190 11.95 -14.10 1.40
N SER A 191 11.83 -13.36 2.48
CA SER A 191 10.60 -13.23 3.26
C SER A 191 9.48 -12.60 2.42
N LYS A 192 9.76 -11.58 1.58
CA LYS A 192 8.79 -11.02 0.64
C LYS A 192 8.24 -12.07 -0.31
N VAL A 193 9.10 -12.90 -0.91
CA VAL A 193 8.68 -13.96 -1.85
C VAL A 193 7.79 -14.99 -1.15
N ILE A 194 8.15 -15.43 0.06
CA ILE A 194 7.35 -16.38 0.84
C ILE A 194 5.96 -15.81 1.13
N VAL A 195 5.88 -14.55 1.60
CA VAL A 195 4.62 -13.88 1.90
C VAL A 195 3.75 -13.72 0.66
N ARG A 196 4.32 -13.28 -0.48
CA ARG A 196 3.58 -13.15 -1.75
C ARG A 196 3.01 -14.50 -2.21
N ASN A 197 3.84 -15.53 -2.28
CA ASN A 197 3.43 -16.88 -2.68
C ASN A 197 2.35 -17.45 -1.75
N PHE A 198 2.45 -17.16 -0.47
CA PHE A 198 1.46 -17.56 0.52
C PHE A 198 0.11 -16.89 0.27
N ILE A 199 0.09 -15.54 0.10
CA ILE A 199 -1.15 -14.78 -0.18
C ILE A 199 -1.82 -15.30 -1.46
N GLU A 200 -1.04 -15.53 -2.52
CA GLU A 200 -1.57 -16.08 -3.76
C GLU A 200 -2.17 -17.48 -3.57
N LYS A 201 -1.48 -18.36 -2.83
CA LYS A 201 -1.95 -19.73 -2.56
C LYS A 201 -3.25 -19.77 -1.78
N ILE A 202 -3.37 -18.96 -0.69
CA ILE A 202 -4.60 -18.93 0.11
C ILE A 202 -5.78 -18.37 -0.67
N ASN A 203 -5.54 -17.35 -1.50
CA ASN A 203 -6.57 -16.80 -2.37
C ASN A 203 -7.04 -17.85 -3.39
N LYS A 204 -6.13 -18.50 -4.11
CA LYS A 204 -6.47 -19.51 -5.13
C LYS A 204 -7.15 -20.75 -4.54
N LYS A 205 -6.67 -21.25 -3.39
CA LYS A 205 -7.15 -22.49 -2.77
C LYS A 205 -8.42 -22.29 -1.97
N ASN A 206 -8.49 -21.23 -1.17
CA ASN A 206 -9.53 -21.01 -0.17
C ASN A 206 -10.48 -19.87 -0.54
N HIS A 207 -10.29 -19.23 -1.72
CA HIS A 207 -11.05 -18.08 -2.19
C HIS A 207 -11.09 -16.91 -1.19
N VAL A 208 -10.06 -16.76 -0.36
CA VAL A 208 -9.96 -15.65 0.60
C VAL A 208 -9.84 -14.34 -0.17
N THR A 209 -10.74 -13.39 0.10
CA THR A 209 -10.68 -12.04 -0.45
C THR A 209 -9.61 -11.24 0.28
N VAL A 210 -8.70 -10.59 -0.44
CA VAL A 210 -7.57 -9.88 0.16
C VAL A 210 -7.61 -8.40 -0.18
N ILE A 211 -7.49 -7.55 0.82
CA ILE A 211 -7.21 -6.12 0.64
C ILE A 211 -5.80 -5.87 1.17
N LEU A 212 -4.91 -5.47 0.26
CA LEU A 212 -3.51 -5.25 0.52
C LEU A 212 -3.19 -3.76 0.42
N THR A 213 -2.71 -3.13 1.50
CA THR A 213 -2.06 -1.82 1.40
C THR A 213 -0.55 -2.01 1.31
N THR A 214 0.08 -1.30 0.42
CA THR A 214 1.53 -1.23 0.31
C THR A 214 1.93 0.06 -0.42
N HIS A 215 3.17 0.45 -0.26
CA HIS A 215 3.84 1.45 -1.10
C HIS A 215 4.88 0.81 -2.04
N ASP A 216 5.06 -0.52 -1.98
CA ASP A 216 5.92 -1.28 -2.90
C ASP A 216 5.07 -1.80 -4.07
N MET A 217 5.21 -1.16 -5.23
CA MET A 217 4.40 -1.51 -6.40
C MET A 217 4.72 -2.91 -6.93
N SER A 218 5.90 -3.45 -6.63
CA SER A 218 6.23 -4.83 -6.99
C SER A 218 5.36 -5.87 -6.28
N ASP A 219 4.88 -5.57 -5.06
CA ASP A 219 3.89 -6.42 -4.37
C ASP A 219 2.54 -6.38 -5.06
N ILE A 220 2.15 -5.18 -5.52
CA ILE A 220 0.87 -4.97 -6.20
C ILE A 220 0.87 -5.69 -7.55
N GLU A 221 1.92 -5.53 -8.36
CA GLU A 221 2.05 -6.20 -9.65
C GLU A 221 2.05 -7.73 -9.54
N ALA A 222 2.68 -8.25 -8.46
CA ALA A 222 2.74 -9.68 -8.23
C ALA A 222 1.40 -10.30 -7.77
N LEU A 223 0.59 -9.56 -7.01
CA LEU A 223 -0.55 -10.12 -6.30
C LEU A 223 -1.90 -9.63 -6.81
N ALA A 224 -2.03 -8.35 -7.12
CA ALA A 224 -3.32 -7.71 -7.39
C ALA A 224 -3.56 -7.54 -8.89
N LYS A 225 -4.76 -7.82 -9.35
CA LYS A 225 -5.21 -7.48 -10.72
C LYS A 225 -5.93 -6.14 -10.77
N ARG A 226 -6.43 -5.67 -9.65
CA ARG A 226 -7.18 -4.42 -9.49
C ARG A 226 -6.59 -3.59 -8.38
N ILE A 227 -6.56 -2.29 -8.59
CA ILE A 227 -6.13 -1.32 -7.60
C ILE A 227 -7.22 -0.27 -7.35
N ILE A 228 -7.26 0.19 -6.10
CA ILE A 228 -7.97 1.39 -5.69
C ILE A 228 -6.91 2.39 -5.23
N LEU A 229 -6.72 3.44 -6.02
CA LEU A 229 -5.75 4.50 -5.74
C LEU A 229 -6.43 5.61 -4.96
N ILE A 230 -5.91 5.92 -3.77
CA ILE A 230 -6.44 6.97 -2.90
C ILE A 230 -5.45 8.13 -2.76
N GLY A 231 -5.96 9.34 -2.80
CA GLY A 231 -5.21 10.57 -2.54
C GLY A 231 -6.04 11.60 -1.79
N LYS A 232 -5.49 12.19 -0.74
CA LYS A 232 -6.21 13.18 0.11
C LYS A 232 -7.58 12.71 0.61
N GLY A 233 -7.68 11.44 0.94
CA GLY A 233 -8.93 10.83 1.41
C GLY A 233 -9.94 10.48 0.33
N LYS A 234 -9.65 10.70 -0.96
CA LYS A 234 -10.56 10.44 -2.10
C LYS A 234 -10.00 9.36 -3.00
N ILE A 235 -10.89 8.59 -3.65
CA ILE A 235 -10.50 7.64 -4.69
C ILE A 235 -10.16 8.43 -5.96
N LEU A 236 -8.97 8.23 -6.47
CA LEU A 236 -8.47 8.82 -7.72
C LEU A 236 -8.63 7.86 -8.90
N TYR A 237 -8.48 6.55 -8.63
CA TYR A 237 -8.65 5.50 -9.62
C TYR A 237 -9.18 4.23 -8.95
N ASP A 238 -10.06 3.52 -9.61
CA ASP A 238 -10.52 2.19 -9.24
C ASP A 238 -10.66 1.35 -10.51
N GLY A 239 -9.85 0.32 -10.68
CA GLY A 239 -9.85 -0.50 -11.87
C GLY A 239 -8.67 -1.44 -12.02
N ALA A 240 -8.62 -2.16 -13.15
CA ALA A 240 -7.55 -3.09 -13.45
C ALA A 240 -6.22 -2.37 -13.67
N ILE A 241 -5.13 -2.99 -13.21
CA ILE A 241 -3.75 -2.49 -13.40
C ILE A 241 -3.42 -2.35 -14.89
N ASP A 242 -3.79 -3.34 -15.70
CA ASP A 242 -3.55 -3.30 -17.14
C ASP A 242 -4.28 -2.14 -17.84
N SER A 243 -5.48 -1.80 -17.35
CA SER A 243 -6.23 -0.64 -17.86
C SER A 243 -5.54 0.67 -17.48
N LEU A 244 -4.98 0.75 -16.28
CA LEU A 244 -4.18 1.88 -15.83
C LEU A 244 -2.93 2.06 -16.73
N LYS A 245 -2.17 0.98 -16.93
CA LYS A 245 -0.99 0.97 -17.80
C LYS A 245 -1.32 1.39 -19.23
N LYS A 246 -2.43 0.90 -19.78
CA LYS A 246 -2.87 1.27 -21.15
C LYS A 246 -3.29 2.74 -21.25
N LYS A 247 -3.94 3.26 -20.21
CA LYS A 247 -4.48 4.64 -20.25
C LYS A 247 -3.42 5.70 -20.00
N TYR A 248 -2.43 5.42 -19.15
CA TYR A 248 -1.46 6.41 -18.67
C TYR A 248 -0.02 6.06 -19.01
N GLY A 249 0.28 4.82 -19.41
CA GLY A 249 1.61 4.33 -19.75
C GLY A 249 1.98 4.59 -21.22
N SER A 250 1.82 5.82 -21.68
CA SER A 250 2.16 6.23 -23.06
C SER A 250 3.63 6.57 -23.27
N TYR A 251 4.44 6.52 -22.21
CA TYR A 251 5.85 6.83 -22.30
C TYR A 251 6.72 5.58 -22.25
N LYS A 252 7.83 5.63 -22.99
CA LYS A 252 8.90 4.63 -22.90
C LYS A 252 10.24 5.32 -22.69
N THR A 253 11.09 4.71 -21.89
CA THR A 253 12.46 5.19 -21.71
C THR A 253 13.37 4.40 -22.63
N VAL A 254 14.08 5.11 -23.50
CA VAL A 254 15.14 4.53 -24.33
C VAL A 254 16.47 4.93 -23.72
N SER A 255 17.23 3.94 -23.26
CA SER A 255 18.57 4.10 -22.70
C SER A 255 19.60 3.74 -23.77
N ILE A 256 20.57 4.62 -24.00
CA ILE A 256 21.57 4.49 -25.08
C ILE A 256 22.95 4.64 -24.47
N ILE A 257 23.82 3.70 -24.79
CA ILE A 257 25.26 3.76 -24.52
C ILE A 257 25.96 3.98 -25.86
N THR A 258 26.79 5.02 -25.91
CA THR A 258 27.59 5.37 -27.08
C THR A 258 28.82 6.17 -26.69
N GLY A 259 29.93 5.95 -27.38
CA GLY A 259 31.12 6.77 -27.25
C GLY A 259 30.97 8.17 -27.90
N ASP A 260 29.92 8.37 -28.71
CA ASP A 260 29.64 9.64 -29.35
C ASP A 260 28.96 10.61 -28.39
N ARG A 261 29.28 11.90 -28.49
CA ARG A 261 28.55 12.92 -27.76
C ARG A 261 27.22 13.22 -28.45
N ILE A 262 26.13 12.74 -27.88
CA ILE A 262 24.79 13.06 -28.35
C ILE A 262 24.49 14.52 -28.00
N GLY A 263 24.43 15.40 -29.02
CA GLY A 263 24.01 16.81 -28.91
C GLY A 263 22.52 16.96 -28.62
N ASP A 264 21.99 18.15 -28.70
CA ASP A 264 20.54 18.36 -28.58
C ASP A 264 19.83 17.73 -29.79
N ILE A 265 19.06 16.68 -29.48
CA ILE A 265 18.21 16.03 -30.49
C ILE A 265 16.86 16.74 -30.48
N GLU A 266 16.58 17.49 -31.52
CA GLU A 266 15.25 18.01 -31.80
C GLU A 266 14.46 16.94 -32.56
N PHE A 267 13.86 16.02 -31.83
CA PHE A 267 13.02 14.98 -32.40
C PHE A 267 11.64 15.03 -31.71
N ASN A 268 10.62 15.24 -32.54
CA ASN A 268 9.26 15.37 -32.03
C ASN A 268 8.85 14.09 -31.27
N GLY A 269 8.31 14.24 -30.06
CA GLY A 269 7.94 13.10 -29.17
C GLY A 269 8.96 12.79 -28.09
N ILE A 270 10.12 13.44 -28.03
CA ILE A 270 11.00 13.39 -26.86
C ILE A 270 10.45 14.34 -25.81
N VAL A 271 10.05 13.78 -24.65
CA VAL A 271 9.48 14.54 -23.52
C VAL A 271 10.56 14.95 -22.54
N LYS A 272 11.55 14.08 -22.33
CA LYS A 272 12.63 14.31 -21.37
C LYS A 272 13.91 13.66 -21.83
N ARG A 273 15.01 14.32 -21.54
CA ARG A 273 16.36 13.81 -21.77
C ARG A 273 17.19 13.90 -20.49
N LYS A 274 18.00 12.89 -20.22
CA LYS A 274 18.95 12.87 -19.12
C LYS A 274 20.23 12.15 -19.59
N PHE A 275 21.39 12.66 -19.19
CA PHE A 275 22.67 11.97 -19.31
C PHE A 275 23.20 11.71 -17.91
N CYS A 276 23.54 10.48 -17.60
CA CYS A 276 24.08 10.07 -16.30
C CYS A 276 24.94 8.82 -16.48
N ASP A 277 26.14 8.83 -15.91
CA ASP A 277 27.05 7.68 -15.87
C ASP A 277 27.33 7.03 -17.24
N GLY A 278 27.49 7.85 -18.29
CA GLY A 278 27.75 7.36 -19.64
C GLY A 278 26.52 6.90 -20.42
N VAL A 279 25.32 6.97 -19.82
CA VAL A 279 24.06 6.53 -20.44
C VAL A 279 23.19 7.75 -20.77
N TYR A 280 22.76 7.84 -22.01
CA TYR A 280 21.73 8.78 -22.45
C TYR A 280 20.35 8.14 -22.27
N LYS A 281 19.45 8.78 -21.50
CA LYS A 281 18.07 8.33 -21.33
C LYS A 281 17.11 9.31 -21.96
N PHE A 282 16.27 8.81 -22.86
CA PHE A 282 15.23 9.57 -23.56
C PHE A 282 13.86 9.03 -23.17
N VAL A 283 12.97 9.89 -22.68
CA VAL A 283 11.57 9.55 -22.46
C VAL A 283 10.78 9.94 -23.70
N ILE A 284 10.19 8.94 -24.34
CA ILE A 284 9.50 9.04 -25.62
C ILE A 284 7.99 8.92 -25.41
N ASP A 285 7.22 9.86 -25.95
CA ASP A 285 5.76 9.75 -26.04
C ASP A 285 5.36 8.88 -27.25
N THR A 286 4.87 7.69 -26.96
CA THR A 286 4.50 6.71 -27.99
C THR A 286 3.20 7.07 -28.71
N ASN A 287 2.44 8.07 -28.25
CA ASN A 287 1.30 8.61 -28.98
C ASN A 287 1.74 9.53 -30.11
N ILE A 288 2.94 10.13 -30.00
CA ILE A 288 3.49 11.07 -30.99
C ILE A 288 4.40 10.34 -31.99
N ILE A 289 5.22 9.40 -31.49
CA ILE A 289 6.25 8.72 -32.30
C ILE A 289 6.38 7.26 -31.89
N THR A 290 6.66 6.38 -32.85
CA THR A 290 7.00 5.00 -32.60
C THR A 290 8.43 4.86 -32.09
N ILE A 291 8.67 3.94 -31.17
CA ILE A 291 10.02 3.63 -30.67
C ILE A 291 10.95 3.23 -31.83
N SER A 292 10.45 2.46 -32.79
CA SER A 292 11.23 2.06 -33.97
C SER A 292 11.73 3.26 -34.80
N SER A 293 10.92 4.31 -34.96
CA SER A 293 11.34 5.52 -35.68
C SER A 293 12.43 6.25 -34.90
N PHE A 294 12.33 6.33 -33.60
CA PHE A 294 13.36 6.94 -32.76
C PHE A 294 14.67 6.15 -32.81
N ILE A 295 14.59 4.80 -32.64
CA ILE A 295 15.77 3.93 -32.73
C ILE A 295 16.45 4.06 -34.07
N ASN A 296 15.71 4.02 -35.18
CA ASN A 296 16.27 4.20 -36.52
C ASN A 296 16.98 5.54 -36.68
N TYR A 297 16.39 6.62 -36.17
CA TYR A 297 17.01 7.94 -36.21
C TYR A 297 18.35 7.95 -35.46
N VAL A 298 18.39 7.43 -34.24
CA VAL A 298 19.61 7.46 -33.43
C VAL A 298 20.67 6.51 -33.98
N SER A 299 20.31 5.30 -34.45
CA SER A 299 21.24 4.33 -35.02
C SER A 299 21.88 4.84 -36.36
N ASN A 300 21.17 5.68 -37.11
CA ASN A 300 21.72 6.28 -38.31
C ASN A 300 22.62 7.48 -38.02
N SER A 301 22.46 8.11 -36.86
CA SER A 301 23.17 9.36 -36.51
C SER A 301 24.36 9.14 -35.58
N TYR A 302 24.38 8.03 -34.82
CA TYR A 302 25.39 7.75 -33.78
C TYR A 302 25.80 6.29 -33.81
N ASN A 303 27.05 6.00 -33.39
CA ASN A 303 27.54 4.64 -33.24
C ASN A 303 27.09 4.08 -31.85
N LEU A 304 26.06 3.26 -31.87
CA LEU A 304 25.48 2.70 -30.63
C LEU A 304 26.30 1.50 -30.17
N GLU A 305 26.69 1.48 -28.88
CA GLU A 305 27.32 0.35 -28.22
C GLU A 305 26.27 -0.56 -27.59
N ASP A 306 25.25 0.04 -26.95
CA ASP A 306 24.12 -0.68 -26.36
C ASP A 306 22.85 0.17 -26.38
N LEU A 307 21.69 -0.53 -26.38
CA LEU A 307 20.37 0.11 -26.38
C LEU A 307 19.40 -0.74 -25.60
N ASP A 308 18.70 -0.10 -24.65
CA ASP A 308 17.63 -0.73 -23.88
C ASP A 308 16.35 0.11 -23.97
N VAL A 309 15.19 -0.56 -23.91
CA VAL A 309 13.86 0.07 -23.98
C VAL A 309 12.99 -0.41 -22.85
N ASP A 310 12.82 0.46 -21.88
CA ASP A 310 11.97 0.23 -20.73
C ASP A 310 10.56 0.76 -20.92
N ASN A 311 9.57 -0.02 -20.51
CA ASN A 311 8.22 0.49 -20.33
C ASN A 311 8.17 1.37 -19.09
N GLU A 312 7.26 2.33 -19.08
CA GLU A 312 6.96 3.11 -17.89
C GLU A 312 6.52 2.19 -16.75
N THR A 313 7.10 2.38 -15.57
CA THR A 313 6.75 1.61 -14.38
C THR A 313 5.39 2.04 -13.84
N ILE A 314 4.74 1.16 -13.05
CA ILE A 314 3.50 1.56 -12.33
C ILE A 314 3.77 2.73 -11.40
N ASP A 315 4.95 2.78 -10.76
CA ASP A 315 5.35 3.88 -9.89
C ASP A 315 5.33 5.22 -10.64
N ASP A 316 5.91 5.27 -11.85
CA ASP A 316 5.91 6.49 -12.67
C ASP A 316 4.49 6.93 -13.06
N ILE A 317 3.64 5.98 -13.43
CA ILE A 317 2.24 6.25 -13.79
C ILE A 317 1.46 6.80 -12.58
N ILE A 318 1.65 6.21 -11.41
CA ILE A 318 0.99 6.66 -10.17
C ILE A 318 1.49 8.03 -9.75
N LEU A 319 2.80 8.31 -9.87
CA LEU A 319 3.36 9.62 -9.59
C LEU A 319 2.73 10.70 -10.46
N LYS A 320 2.57 10.46 -11.77
CA LYS A 320 1.84 11.38 -12.66
C LYS A 320 0.41 11.63 -12.22
N LEU A 321 -0.31 10.56 -11.87
CA LEU A 321 -1.67 10.71 -11.36
C LEU A 321 -1.72 11.58 -10.11
N TYR A 322 -0.76 11.44 -9.19
CA TYR A 322 -0.71 12.29 -8.01
C TYR A 322 -0.39 13.76 -8.35
N GLU A 323 0.42 14.01 -9.38
CA GLU A 323 0.69 15.36 -9.89
C GLU A 323 -0.56 15.97 -10.51
N ASP A 324 -1.25 15.25 -11.40
CA ASP A 324 -2.48 15.69 -12.07
C ASP A 324 -3.58 16.05 -11.06
N TYR A 325 -3.73 15.25 -10.00
CA TYR A 325 -4.69 15.51 -8.92
C TYR A 325 -4.16 16.46 -7.84
N ASN A 326 -2.99 17.10 -8.05
CA ASN A 326 -2.35 18.02 -7.10
C ASN A 326 -2.14 17.44 -5.69
N VAL A 327 -1.95 16.12 -5.58
CA VAL A 327 -1.80 15.45 -4.28
C VAL A 327 -0.55 15.93 -3.56
N TRP A 328 0.55 16.17 -4.29
CA TRP A 328 1.85 16.57 -3.75
C TRP A 328 1.97 18.05 -3.35
N LYS A 329 1.28 18.98 -4.03
CA LYS A 329 1.38 20.42 -3.71
C LYS A 329 1.04 20.73 -2.25
N SER A 330 0.15 19.96 -1.64
CA SER A 330 -0.25 20.14 -0.24
C SER A 330 0.76 19.55 0.74
N ILE A 331 1.47 18.48 0.37
CA ILE A 331 2.49 17.82 1.20
C ILE A 331 3.75 18.69 1.23
N LEU A 332 4.17 19.25 0.09
CA LEU A 332 5.29 20.19 0.01
C LEU A 332 4.99 21.49 0.79
N LEU A 333 3.74 21.96 0.78
CA LEU A 333 3.35 23.15 1.57
C LEU A 333 3.41 22.87 3.09
N ILE A 334 3.03 21.67 3.52
CA ILE A 334 3.12 21.24 4.92
C ILE A 334 4.58 21.05 5.33
N LEU A 335 5.39 20.39 4.50
CA LEU A 335 6.82 20.18 4.77
C LEU A 335 7.61 21.49 4.72
N SER A 336 7.27 22.43 3.83
CA SER A 336 7.91 23.75 3.80
C SER A 336 7.52 24.61 5.01
N LEU A 337 6.30 24.49 5.53
CA LEU A 337 5.87 25.17 6.74
C LEU A 337 6.54 24.60 8.00
N ASP A 338 6.77 23.27 8.03
CA ASP A 338 7.49 22.63 9.14
C ASP A 338 9.02 22.83 9.02
N ALA A 339 9.58 22.85 7.81
CA ALA A 339 10.98 23.16 7.57
C ALA A 339 11.31 24.63 7.88
N LEU A 340 10.44 25.56 7.55
CA LEU A 340 10.58 26.98 7.95
C LEU A 340 10.42 27.20 9.47
N ARG A 341 9.81 26.28 10.20
CA ARG A 341 9.73 26.30 11.66
C ARG A 341 10.93 25.69 12.36
N ILE A 342 11.70 24.83 11.68
CA ILE A 342 12.91 24.18 12.22
C ILE A 342 14.16 24.99 11.89
N CYS A 343 14.18 25.74 10.79
CA CYS A 343 15.24 26.68 10.44
C CYS A 343 14.95 28.10 10.96
N ASN A 344 14.93 28.27 12.29
CA ASN A 344 15.28 29.54 12.90
C ASN A 344 16.82 29.62 12.91
N ILE A 345 17.42 29.82 11.75
CA ILE A 345 18.82 30.27 11.63
C ILE A 345 18.74 31.56 10.83
N GLU A 346 19.13 32.64 11.52
CA GLU A 346 19.46 33.94 10.99
C GLU A 346 20.15 33.85 9.63
N VAL A 347 19.57 34.45 8.61
CA VAL A 347 20.33 35.01 7.51
C VAL A 347 20.10 36.52 7.59
N LEU A 348 20.99 37.19 8.32
CA LEU A 348 21.36 38.56 8.11
C LEU A 348 22.06 38.66 6.74
N LEU A 349 21.59 39.65 5.96
CA LEU A 349 22.05 40.22 4.71
C LEU A 349 21.31 39.72 3.46
#